data_fe4c05ba80e720c42c32ad8e317e4bfa
#
_entry.id   fe4c05ba80e720c42c32ad8e317e4bfa
#
_cell.length_a   1.000
_cell.length_b   1.000
_cell.length_c   1.000
_cell.angle_alpha   90.00
_cell.angle_beta   90.00
_cell.angle_gamma   90.00
#
_symmetry.space_group_name_H-M   'P 1'
#
loop_
_entity.id
_entity.type
_entity.pdbx_description
1 polymer ?
#
loop_
_entity_poly.entity_id
_entity_poly.type
_entity_poly.pdbx_seq_one_letter_code
_entity_poly.pdbx_strand_id
1 'polypeptide(L)'
;MGSRWLRHALHHPLRERAEPAARHAAVAELVGTAEADMNVEAGGTGGSAAAQGSGAASAGLALAGRDGRIAFAVRGALRGVADVDRITARIALRSARPRDLSALRESLLRLPELAAALAPCRAPLLAEIVGALAIAPEPLALLQQAIAAEPAAMVRDGGVIAPGYDSELDELRDIQTNCGEFLLALEARERERSGIPGLKVEFNKVHGFYIEVSRANADKVPDDYRRRQTLKNAERYITPELKAFEDKALSANERALAREKALFDQVLDVLAAHISTLQRIARALALLDGLAALAEAALRYGYVQPRFVDTPGLNIVGGRHPVVERQVENFIRNDARLAATRRMLMITGPNMGGKSTFMRQVALICLLAHVGSFVPADAAELGPLDAIFTRIGASDDLASGRSTFMVEMTEAAAILHGATERSLVLMDEIGRGTSTFDGLALAFAIARHLLEKSRALTLFATHYFELTRLNADYPECANVHLDAVEHGHRIVFLHALEEGPASQSYGIEVAALAGIPAAVIRDAKRRLRALENREIDAGPQADLFAALPEPEDAPLSHPVLTELADIDPDALTPREALERLYALKRLASG
;
A
#
# COMPACT_ATOMS: atom_id res chain seq x y z
N MET A 1 -10.14 6.19 0.63
CA MET A 1 -9.47 6.17 1.97
C MET A 1 -8.73 4.86 2.16
N GLY A 2 -9.33 3.72 1.91
CA GLY A 2 -8.74 2.39 2.08
C GLY A 2 -7.46 2.14 1.29
N SER A 3 -7.33 2.66 0.07
CA SER A 3 -6.09 2.53 -0.71
C SER A 3 -4.88 3.20 -0.03
N ARG A 4 -5.07 4.33 0.67
CA ARG A 4 -4.00 4.97 1.46
C ARG A 4 -3.69 4.14 2.71
N TRP A 5 -4.73 3.65 3.38
CA TRP A 5 -4.57 2.76 4.52
C TRP A 5 -3.82 1.47 4.13
N LEU A 6 -4.24 0.80 3.06
CA LEU A 6 -3.60 -0.43 2.58
C LEU A 6 -2.13 -0.21 2.18
N ARG A 7 -1.84 0.89 1.46
CA ARG A 7 -0.46 1.26 1.14
C ARG A 7 0.37 1.45 2.42
N HIS A 8 -0.16 2.17 3.40
CA HIS A 8 0.52 2.37 4.68
C HIS A 8 0.77 1.04 5.38
N ALA A 9 -0.24 0.17 5.48
CA ALA A 9 -0.11 -1.13 6.11
C ALA A 9 0.92 -2.05 5.43
N LEU A 10 1.00 -2.02 4.08
CA LEU A 10 2.00 -2.79 3.33
C LEU A 10 3.43 -2.27 3.51
N HIS A 11 3.61 -0.95 3.66
CA HIS A 11 4.92 -0.34 3.92
C HIS A 11 5.35 -0.42 5.39
N HIS A 12 4.40 -0.62 6.31
CA HIS A 12 4.63 -0.67 7.75
C HIS A 12 3.94 -1.91 8.37
N PRO A 13 4.37 -3.13 7.98
CA PRO A 13 3.82 -4.35 8.57
C PRO A 13 4.15 -4.39 10.06
N LEU A 14 3.22 -4.95 10.84
CA LEU A 14 3.32 -4.95 12.29
C LEU A 14 4.11 -6.17 12.78
N ARG A 15 5.03 -5.97 13.73
CA ARG A 15 5.73 -7.06 14.41
C ARG A 15 4.81 -7.81 15.37
N GLU A 16 4.01 -7.05 16.12
CA GLU A 16 3.04 -7.62 17.04
C GLU A 16 1.87 -8.23 16.30
N ARG A 17 1.48 -9.44 16.69
CA ARG A 17 0.50 -10.27 15.99
C ARG A 17 -0.95 -10.00 16.39
N ALA A 18 -1.17 -9.28 17.51
CA ALA A 18 -2.51 -9.05 18.04
C ALA A 18 -3.41 -8.28 17.05
N GLU A 19 -2.92 -7.19 16.49
CA GLU A 19 -3.67 -6.39 15.53
C GLU A 19 -3.86 -7.10 14.17
N PRO A 20 -2.82 -7.70 13.54
CA PRO A 20 -3.03 -8.56 12.38
C PRO A 20 -4.02 -9.70 12.61
N ALA A 21 -3.99 -10.36 13.77
CA ALA A 21 -4.95 -11.42 14.11
C ALA A 21 -6.38 -10.88 14.24
N ALA A 22 -6.58 -9.70 14.83
CA ALA A 22 -7.88 -9.04 14.88
C ALA A 22 -8.40 -8.69 13.47
N ARG A 23 -7.51 -8.27 12.56
CA ARG A 23 -7.85 -8.04 11.16
C ARG A 23 -8.21 -9.35 10.44
N HIS A 24 -7.48 -10.45 10.69
CA HIS A 24 -7.83 -11.77 10.14
C HIS A 24 -9.24 -12.21 10.57
N ALA A 25 -9.57 -12.05 11.87
CA ALA A 25 -10.91 -12.36 12.37
C ALA A 25 -11.99 -11.51 11.69
N ALA A 26 -11.74 -10.21 11.51
CA ALA A 26 -12.65 -9.33 10.79
C ALA A 26 -12.82 -9.72 9.32
N VAL A 27 -11.73 -10.05 8.62
CA VAL A 27 -11.77 -10.52 7.23
C VAL A 27 -12.50 -11.85 7.13
N ALA A 28 -12.32 -12.78 8.10
CA ALA A 28 -13.02 -14.06 8.13
C ALA A 28 -14.54 -13.89 8.17
N GLU A 29 -15.05 -13.00 9.00
CA GLU A 29 -16.49 -12.72 9.06
C GLU A 29 -17.00 -12.04 7.79
N LEU A 30 -16.25 -11.09 7.23
CA LEU A 30 -16.61 -10.46 5.95
C LEU A 30 -16.68 -11.46 4.79
N VAL A 31 -15.80 -12.47 4.80
CA VAL A 31 -15.77 -13.57 3.82
C VAL A 31 -16.86 -14.60 4.08
N GLY A 32 -17.36 -14.71 5.32
CA GLY A 32 -18.40 -15.70 5.70
C GLY A 32 -17.86 -17.04 6.19
N THR A 33 -16.66 -17.09 6.79
CA THR A 33 -16.03 -18.36 7.25
C THR A 33 -16.07 -18.59 8.76
N ALA A 34 -16.76 -17.78 9.55
CA ALA A 34 -16.51 -17.63 10.99
C ALA A 34 -17.03 -18.74 11.92
N GLU A 35 -17.62 -19.85 11.49
CA GLU A 35 -18.21 -20.82 12.42
C GLU A 35 -17.70 -22.28 12.34
N ALA A 36 -16.75 -22.62 11.46
CA ALA A 36 -16.38 -24.05 11.28
C ALA A 36 -15.23 -24.56 12.17
N ASP A 37 -14.39 -23.70 12.75
CA ASP A 37 -13.10 -24.13 13.34
C ASP A 37 -12.97 -24.03 14.88
N MET A 38 -14.02 -23.66 15.62
CA MET A 38 -13.92 -23.53 17.09
C MET A 38 -14.26 -24.81 17.88
N ASN A 39 -14.63 -25.94 17.23
CA ASN A 39 -15.10 -27.15 17.94
C ASN A 39 -14.28 -28.42 17.71
N VAL A 40 -13.03 -28.37 17.33
CA VAL A 40 -12.19 -29.60 17.12
C VAL A 40 -11.13 -29.81 18.22
N GLU A 41 -11.22 -29.16 19.37
CA GLU A 41 -10.34 -29.48 20.51
C GLU A 41 -11.14 -29.97 21.75
N ALA A 42 -11.81 -31.08 21.66
CA ALA A 42 -12.10 -31.88 22.85
C ALA A 42 -12.54 -33.31 22.46
N GLY A 43 -11.62 -34.23 22.43
CA GLY A 43 -11.98 -35.64 22.55
C GLY A 43 -11.39 -36.58 21.50
N GLY A 44 -10.43 -37.39 21.92
CA GLY A 44 -10.22 -38.66 21.23
C GLY A 44 -8.78 -39.08 20.98
N THR A 45 -8.24 -39.75 21.94
CA THR A 45 -7.05 -40.62 21.88
C THR A 45 -7.17 -41.71 20.82
N GLY A 46 -6.09 -41.94 20.07
CA GLY A 46 -5.70 -43.24 19.56
C GLY A 46 -6.04 -43.56 18.12
N GLY A 47 -5.02 -43.84 17.32
CA GLY A 47 -5.17 -44.58 16.07
C GLY A 47 -4.23 -44.17 14.95
N SER A 48 -3.04 -44.79 14.94
CA SER A 48 -2.13 -44.85 13.81
C SER A 48 -2.81 -45.44 12.58
N ALA A 49 -2.88 -44.71 11.47
CA ALA A 49 -2.95 -45.30 10.13
C ALA A 49 -2.48 -44.27 9.08
N ALA A 50 -1.53 -44.69 8.28
CA ALA A 50 -1.00 -43.98 7.13
C ALA A 50 -2.09 -43.66 6.11
N ALA A 51 -2.19 -42.39 5.69
CA ALA A 51 -3.01 -42.02 4.54
C ALA A 51 -2.18 -41.08 3.63
N GLN A 52 -1.59 -41.67 2.62
CA GLN A 52 -1.19 -40.99 1.38
C GLN A 52 -2.48 -40.67 0.61
N GLY A 53 -2.65 -39.41 0.19
CA GLY A 53 -3.60 -38.99 -0.83
C GLY A 53 -4.86 -38.27 -0.33
N SER A 54 -4.78 -36.97 0.00
CA SER A 54 -5.96 -36.10 0.11
C SER A 54 -5.70 -34.59 0.00
N GLY A 55 -4.68 -34.18 -0.77
CA GLY A 55 -4.41 -32.75 -0.96
C GLY A 55 -5.49 -31.98 -1.74
N ALA A 56 -6.25 -32.64 -2.60
CA ALA A 56 -7.27 -31.98 -3.43
C ALA A 56 -8.64 -31.83 -2.73
N ALA A 57 -8.92 -32.63 -1.73
CA ALA A 57 -10.21 -32.61 -1.03
C ALA A 57 -10.29 -31.50 0.04
N SER A 58 -9.16 -31.13 0.65
CA SER A 58 -9.12 -30.08 1.68
C SER A 58 -9.25 -28.66 1.11
N ALA A 59 -8.71 -28.40 -0.08
CA ALA A 59 -8.85 -27.10 -0.76
C ALA A 59 -10.30 -26.83 -1.21
N GLY A 60 -11.04 -27.88 -1.60
CA GLY A 60 -12.47 -27.79 -1.93
C GLY A 60 -13.37 -27.49 -0.72
N LEU A 61 -13.02 -28.02 0.46
CA LEU A 61 -13.79 -27.76 1.69
C LEU A 61 -13.57 -26.35 2.24
N ALA A 62 -12.37 -25.78 2.11
CA ALA A 62 -12.05 -24.41 2.56
C ALA A 62 -12.79 -23.31 1.77
N LEU A 63 -13.29 -23.61 0.57
CA LEU A 63 -14.07 -22.69 -0.27
C LEU A 63 -15.59 -22.91 -0.13
N ALA A 64 -16.04 -24.04 0.36
CA ALA A 64 -17.45 -24.49 0.38
C ALA A 64 -18.31 -23.86 1.49
N GLY A 65 -18.07 -22.64 1.90
CA GLY A 65 -18.90 -21.93 2.90
C GLY A 65 -18.78 -20.40 2.79
N ARG A 66 -18.01 -19.91 1.82
CA ARG A 66 -17.74 -18.48 1.66
C ARG A 66 -18.79 -17.84 0.76
N ASP A 67 -19.77 -17.16 1.33
CA ASP A 67 -20.83 -16.50 0.55
C ASP A 67 -20.50 -15.03 0.24
N GLY A 68 -19.58 -14.42 0.99
CA GLY A 68 -19.13 -13.04 0.79
C GLY A 68 -20.22 -11.97 0.93
N ARG A 69 -21.43 -12.34 1.38
CA ARG A 69 -22.58 -11.42 1.41
C ARG A 69 -22.27 -10.15 2.17
N ILE A 70 -21.61 -10.27 3.33
CA ILE A 70 -21.27 -9.11 4.18
C ILE A 70 -20.25 -8.23 3.46
N ALA A 71 -19.18 -8.80 2.88
CA ALA A 71 -18.18 -8.04 2.12
C ALA A 71 -18.82 -7.27 0.96
N PHE A 72 -19.74 -7.89 0.21
CA PHE A 72 -20.45 -7.25 -0.89
C PHE A 72 -21.41 -6.15 -0.41
N ALA A 73 -22.13 -6.38 0.70
CA ALA A 73 -23.01 -5.37 1.30
C ALA A 73 -22.21 -4.14 1.79
N VAL A 74 -21.13 -4.36 2.55
CA VAL A 74 -20.22 -3.30 3.00
C VAL A 74 -19.65 -2.51 1.82
N ARG A 75 -19.20 -3.21 0.78
CA ARG A 75 -18.66 -2.56 -0.41
C ARG A 75 -19.72 -1.76 -1.18
N GLY A 76 -20.97 -2.26 -1.22
CA GLY A 76 -22.11 -1.54 -1.79
C GLY A 76 -22.36 -0.22 -1.05
N ALA A 77 -22.41 -0.27 0.27
CA ALA A 77 -22.61 0.89 1.13
C ALA A 77 -21.43 1.89 1.10
N LEU A 78 -20.19 1.41 0.91
CA LEU A 78 -19.02 2.28 0.74
C LEU A 78 -19.00 3.02 -0.62
N ARG A 79 -19.75 2.56 -1.62
CA ARG A 79 -19.85 3.27 -2.89
C ARG A 79 -20.52 4.62 -2.68
N GLY A 80 -19.87 5.68 -3.13
CA GLY A 80 -20.37 7.05 -2.97
C GLY A 80 -19.99 7.71 -1.62
N VAL A 81 -19.32 7.01 -0.74
CA VAL A 81 -18.66 7.64 0.43
C VAL A 81 -17.45 8.42 -0.05
N ALA A 82 -17.45 9.73 0.18
CA ALA A 82 -16.36 10.62 -0.21
C ALA A 82 -15.11 10.42 0.69
N ASP A 83 -14.03 11.09 0.31
CA ASP A 83 -12.80 11.11 1.12
C ASP A 83 -12.98 12.00 2.37
N VAL A 84 -13.65 11.46 3.39
CA VAL A 84 -13.97 12.16 4.64
C VAL A 84 -12.70 12.68 5.32
N ASP A 85 -11.59 11.94 5.29
CA ASP A 85 -10.31 12.34 5.86
C ASP A 85 -9.78 13.64 5.23
N ARG A 86 -9.79 13.70 3.89
CA ARG A 86 -9.38 14.91 3.16
C ARG A 86 -10.32 16.08 3.36
N ILE A 87 -11.63 15.82 3.43
CA ILE A 87 -12.63 16.85 3.70
C ILE A 87 -12.43 17.42 5.11
N THR A 88 -12.25 16.55 6.11
CA THR A 88 -11.98 16.95 7.49
C THR A 88 -10.71 17.81 7.61
N ALA A 89 -9.64 17.43 6.91
CA ALA A 89 -8.43 18.25 6.86
C ALA A 89 -8.67 19.63 6.23
N ARG A 90 -9.50 19.72 5.19
CA ARG A 90 -9.87 21.02 4.58
C ARG A 90 -10.73 21.87 5.49
N ILE A 91 -11.64 21.28 6.27
CA ILE A 91 -12.42 21.98 7.29
C ILE A 91 -11.47 22.57 8.33
N ALA A 92 -10.54 21.78 8.85
CA ALA A 92 -9.54 22.23 9.83
C ALA A 92 -8.69 23.39 9.31
N LEU A 93 -8.35 23.39 8.03
CA LEU A 93 -7.56 24.44 7.35
C LEU A 93 -8.43 25.58 6.80
N ARG A 94 -9.73 25.59 7.03
CA ARG A 94 -10.70 26.57 6.48
C ARG A 94 -10.62 26.69 4.95
N SER A 95 -10.27 25.63 4.25
CA SER A 95 -10.13 25.55 2.80
C SER A 95 -11.16 24.65 2.12
N ALA A 96 -12.13 24.16 2.89
CA ALA A 96 -13.21 23.33 2.39
C ALA A 96 -14.10 24.12 1.41
N ARG A 97 -14.50 23.46 0.34
CA ARG A 97 -15.39 24.01 -0.68
C ARG A 97 -16.84 23.58 -0.41
N PRO A 98 -17.83 24.28 -0.93
CA PRO A 98 -19.24 23.91 -0.73
C PRO A 98 -19.53 22.45 -1.08
N ARG A 99 -18.98 21.95 -2.19
CA ARG A 99 -19.14 20.55 -2.62
C ARG A 99 -18.43 19.54 -1.70
N ASP A 100 -17.39 19.94 -0.97
CA ASP A 100 -16.79 19.09 0.05
C ASP A 100 -17.79 18.85 1.19
N LEU A 101 -18.54 19.89 1.60
CA LEU A 101 -19.55 19.79 2.67
C LEU A 101 -20.78 18.99 2.24
N SER A 102 -21.28 19.14 1.02
CA SER A 102 -22.36 18.29 0.52
C SER A 102 -21.92 16.83 0.40
N ALA A 103 -20.69 16.57 -0.07
CA ALA A 103 -20.13 15.21 -0.13
C ALA A 103 -19.92 14.61 1.28
N LEU A 104 -19.56 15.43 2.28
CA LEU A 104 -19.51 15.00 3.67
C LEU A 104 -20.90 14.62 4.17
N ARG A 105 -21.93 15.47 3.95
CA ARG A 105 -23.32 15.19 4.29
C ARG A 105 -23.77 13.84 3.75
N GLU A 106 -23.59 13.60 2.43
CA GLU A 106 -23.97 12.34 1.78
C GLU A 106 -23.22 11.14 2.36
N SER A 107 -21.92 11.33 2.71
CA SER A 107 -21.14 10.29 3.35
C SER A 107 -21.65 9.94 4.74
N LEU A 108 -21.98 10.95 5.55
CA LEU A 108 -22.50 10.76 6.89
C LEU A 108 -23.89 10.10 6.90
N LEU A 109 -24.73 10.39 5.91
CA LEU A 109 -26.04 9.75 5.72
C LEU A 109 -25.94 8.24 5.45
N ARG A 110 -24.81 7.76 4.93
CA ARG A 110 -24.58 6.32 4.65
C ARG A 110 -24.04 5.53 5.83
N LEU A 111 -23.60 6.18 6.91
CA LEU A 111 -23.03 5.49 8.07
C LEU A 111 -23.99 4.49 8.73
N PRO A 112 -25.30 4.76 8.87
CA PRO A 112 -26.26 3.77 9.39
C PRO A 112 -26.37 2.53 8.50
N GLU A 113 -26.31 2.66 7.19
CA GLU A 113 -26.33 1.53 6.24
C GLU A 113 -25.09 0.65 6.42
N LEU A 114 -23.89 1.26 6.57
CA LEU A 114 -22.65 0.55 6.88
C LEU A 114 -22.73 -0.19 8.23
N ALA A 115 -23.25 0.47 9.26
CA ALA A 115 -23.45 -0.15 10.58
C ALA A 115 -24.42 -1.34 10.50
N ALA A 116 -25.52 -1.21 9.75
CA ALA A 116 -26.47 -2.28 9.52
C ALA A 116 -25.87 -3.48 8.75
N ALA A 117 -25.03 -3.22 7.76
CA ALA A 117 -24.32 -4.27 7.03
C ALA A 117 -23.36 -5.07 7.91
N LEU A 118 -22.80 -4.45 8.95
CA LEU A 118 -21.91 -5.06 9.93
C LEU A 118 -22.64 -5.66 11.16
N ALA A 119 -23.94 -5.44 11.31
CA ALA A 119 -24.71 -5.91 12.47
C ALA A 119 -24.63 -7.43 12.73
N PRO A 120 -24.49 -8.32 11.71
CA PRO A 120 -24.31 -9.75 11.94
C PRO A 120 -22.92 -10.10 12.50
N CYS A 121 -21.93 -9.21 12.39
CA CYS A 121 -20.54 -9.47 12.75
C CYS A 121 -20.34 -9.43 14.26
N ARG A 122 -19.44 -10.29 14.76
CA ARG A 122 -19.07 -10.40 16.18
C ARG A 122 -17.61 -10.09 16.47
N ALA A 123 -16.75 -10.02 15.44
CA ALA A 123 -15.33 -9.71 15.60
C ALA A 123 -15.15 -8.36 16.32
N PRO A 124 -14.35 -8.30 17.39
CA PRO A 124 -14.18 -7.08 18.20
C PRO A 124 -13.79 -5.86 17.36
N LEU A 125 -12.93 -6.03 16.38
CA LEU A 125 -12.49 -4.95 15.49
C LEU A 125 -13.65 -4.38 14.65
N LEU A 126 -14.57 -5.23 14.18
CA LEU A 126 -15.76 -4.76 13.45
C LEU A 126 -16.75 -4.06 14.36
N ALA A 127 -16.91 -4.54 15.60
CA ALA A 127 -17.72 -3.85 16.62
C ALA A 127 -17.14 -2.49 16.98
N GLU A 128 -15.82 -2.37 17.10
CA GLU A 128 -15.12 -1.09 17.32
C GLU A 128 -15.34 -0.13 16.13
N ILE A 129 -15.25 -0.62 14.90
CA ILE A 129 -15.55 0.16 13.70
C ILE A 129 -16.98 0.68 13.75
N VAL A 130 -17.97 -0.17 14.04
CA VAL A 130 -19.39 0.24 14.17
C VAL A 130 -19.55 1.33 15.23
N GLY A 131 -18.92 1.17 16.39
CA GLY A 131 -18.93 2.20 17.44
C GLY A 131 -18.28 3.52 17.00
N ALA A 132 -17.22 3.45 16.18
CA ALA A 132 -16.54 4.62 15.64
C ALA A 132 -17.35 5.34 14.53
N LEU A 133 -18.21 4.61 13.80
CA LEU A 133 -19.11 5.18 12.79
C LEU A 133 -20.31 5.94 13.42
N ALA A 134 -20.57 5.77 14.72
CA ALA A 134 -21.61 6.53 15.40
C ALA A 134 -21.28 8.03 15.36
N ILE A 135 -22.21 8.81 14.81
CA ILE A 135 -22.08 10.26 14.69
C ILE A 135 -23.00 10.95 15.71
N ALA A 136 -22.52 12.03 16.32
CA ALA A 136 -23.39 12.99 16.99
C ALA A 136 -24.34 13.63 15.96
N PRO A 137 -25.63 13.82 16.28
CA PRO A 137 -26.61 14.30 15.31
C PRO A 137 -26.32 15.72 14.80
N GLU A 138 -25.64 16.55 15.59
CA GLU A 138 -25.38 17.97 15.31
C GLU A 138 -24.66 18.25 14.00
N PRO A 139 -23.51 17.63 13.66
CA PRO A 139 -22.82 17.93 12.40
C PRO A 139 -23.63 17.56 11.16
N LEU A 140 -24.36 16.43 11.22
CA LEU A 140 -25.22 16.01 10.13
C LEU A 140 -26.43 16.94 9.98
N ALA A 141 -27.11 17.28 11.07
CA ALA A 141 -28.24 18.20 11.06
C ALA A 141 -27.83 19.58 10.52
N LEU A 142 -26.68 20.10 10.96
CA LEU A 142 -26.15 21.36 10.43
C LEU A 142 -25.95 21.30 8.91
N LEU A 143 -25.30 20.25 8.42
CA LEU A 143 -25.03 20.10 6.99
C LEU A 143 -26.31 19.95 6.16
N GLN A 144 -27.34 19.28 6.71
CA GLN A 144 -28.65 19.13 6.07
C GLN A 144 -29.42 20.44 6.01
N GLN A 145 -29.36 21.25 7.07
CA GLN A 145 -30.08 22.50 7.16
C GLN A 145 -29.38 23.64 6.42
N ALA A 146 -28.05 23.73 6.52
CA ALA A 146 -27.31 24.89 6.06
C ALA A 146 -26.85 24.80 4.60
N ILE A 147 -26.50 23.60 4.11
CA ILE A 147 -25.90 23.45 2.78
C ILE A 147 -26.94 23.03 1.75
N ALA A 148 -26.99 23.75 0.65
CA ALA A 148 -27.91 23.45 -0.47
C ALA A 148 -27.73 21.99 -0.96
N ALA A 149 -28.76 21.41 -1.57
CA ALA A 149 -28.71 20.04 -2.09
C ALA A 149 -27.59 19.90 -3.12
N GLU A 150 -27.54 20.81 -4.08
CA GLU A 150 -26.51 20.90 -5.12
C GLU A 150 -25.81 22.27 -5.02
N PRO A 151 -24.84 22.46 -4.12
CA PRO A 151 -24.22 23.75 -3.94
C PRO A 151 -23.31 24.12 -5.11
N ALA A 152 -23.19 25.41 -5.38
CA ALA A 152 -22.24 25.94 -6.34
C ALA A 152 -20.80 25.50 -6.02
N ALA A 153 -19.93 25.52 -7.01
CA ALA A 153 -18.53 25.08 -6.85
C ALA A 153 -17.73 26.01 -5.92
N MET A 154 -18.05 27.29 -5.92
CA MET A 154 -17.37 28.32 -5.11
C MET A 154 -18.40 29.19 -4.41
N VAL A 155 -18.10 29.64 -3.19
CA VAL A 155 -18.98 30.53 -2.40
C VAL A 155 -19.29 31.83 -3.14
N ARG A 156 -18.34 32.38 -3.87
CA ARG A 156 -18.50 33.62 -4.68
C ARG A 156 -19.54 33.51 -5.79
N ASP A 157 -19.93 32.28 -6.17
CA ASP A 157 -20.90 32.07 -7.25
C ASP A 157 -22.34 32.13 -6.74
N GLY A 158 -22.54 32.14 -5.42
CA GLY A 158 -23.84 32.09 -4.77
C GLY A 158 -24.50 30.71 -4.81
N GLY A 159 -25.62 30.54 -4.10
CA GLY A 159 -26.38 29.28 -4.10
C GLY A 159 -25.74 28.14 -3.28
N VAL A 160 -24.99 28.47 -2.26
CA VAL A 160 -24.32 27.51 -1.37
C VAL A 160 -25.14 27.17 -0.15
N ILE A 161 -25.77 28.17 0.47
CA ILE A 161 -26.62 28.03 1.66
C ILE A 161 -28.04 27.63 1.22
N ALA A 162 -28.61 26.67 1.94
CA ALA A 162 -29.96 26.17 1.65
C ALA A 162 -31.02 27.26 1.86
N PRO A 163 -32.08 27.30 1.06
CA PRO A 163 -33.24 28.14 1.31
C PRO A 163 -33.86 27.80 2.67
N GLY A 164 -34.32 28.81 3.39
CA GLY A 164 -34.92 28.66 4.73
C GLY A 164 -33.92 28.56 5.89
N TYR A 165 -32.63 28.59 5.64
CA TYR A 165 -31.61 28.56 6.69
C TYR A 165 -31.40 29.92 7.35
N ASP A 166 -31.46 31.00 6.56
CA ASP A 166 -31.28 32.37 7.06
C ASP A 166 -32.26 33.32 6.37
N SER A 167 -33.14 33.93 7.15
CA SER A 167 -34.21 34.79 6.64
C SER A 167 -33.70 36.05 5.93
N GLU A 168 -32.59 36.65 6.39
CA GLU A 168 -32.01 37.82 5.74
C GLU A 168 -31.45 37.46 4.33
N LEU A 169 -30.85 36.29 4.22
CA LEU A 169 -30.34 35.80 2.91
C LEU A 169 -31.49 35.52 1.96
N ASP A 170 -32.58 34.92 2.46
CA ASP A 170 -33.76 34.61 1.66
C ASP A 170 -34.43 35.88 1.14
N GLU A 171 -34.61 36.90 1.99
CA GLU A 171 -35.14 38.20 1.58
C GLU A 171 -34.27 38.86 0.48
N LEU A 172 -32.93 38.78 0.60
CA LEU A 172 -32.02 39.31 -0.40
C LEU A 172 -32.10 38.57 -1.73
N ARG A 173 -32.31 37.26 -1.70
CA ARG A 173 -32.51 36.41 -2.88
C ARG A 173 -33.88 36.66 -3.55
N ASP A 174 -34.91 36.89 -2.75
CA ASP A 174 -36.25 37.22 -3.24
C ASP A 174 -36.23 38.53 -4.03
N ILE A 175 -35.47 39.53 -3.61
CA ILE A 175 -35.30 40.78 -4.36
C ILE A 175 -34.68 40.48 -5.76
N GLN A 176 -33.80 39.50 -5.87
CA GLN A 176 -33.18 39.09 -7.14
C GLN A 176 -34.15 38.29 -8.03
N THR A 177 -34.93 37.38 -7.44
CA THR A 177 -35.89 36.52 -8.16
C THR A 177 -37.04 37.35 -8.73
N ASN A 178 -37.53 38.32 -7.94
CA ASN A 178 -38.59 39.22 -8.35
C ASN A 178 -38.13 40.29 -9.39
N CYS A 179 -36.84 40.34 -9.73
CA CYS A 179 -36.33 41.18 -10.82
C CYS A 179 -37.05 40.90 -12.14
N GLY A 180 -37.32 39.65 -12.44
CA GLY A 180 -38.01 39.26 -13.70
C GLY A 180 -39.43 39.81 -13.78
N GLU A 181 -40.21 39.71 -12.72
CA GLU A 181 -41.60 40.23 -12.66
C GLU A 181 -41.61 41.76 -12.73
N PHE A 182 -40.70 42.43 -12.00
CA PHE A 182 -40.58 43.88 -12.10
C PHE A 182 -40.21 44.34 -13.50
N LEU A 183 -39.28 43.69 -14.18
CA LEU A 183 -38.86 44.03 -15.54
C LEU A 183 -40.00 43.84 -16.54
N LEU A 184 -40.77 42.74 -16.43
CA LEU A 184 -41.94 42.49 -17.28
C LEU A 184 -43.03 43.51 -17.03
N ALA A 185 -43.32 43.85 -15.79
CA ALA A 185 -44.31 44.89 -15.44
C ALA A 185 -43.86 46.28 -15.91
N LEU A 186 -42.58 46.59 -15.76
CA LEU A 186 -42.00 47.83 -16.27
C LEU A 186 -42.07 47.88 -17.80
N GLU A 187 -41.72 46.78 -18.47
CA GLU A 187 -41.78 46.70 -19.93
C GLU A 187 -43.20 46.94 -20.47
N ALA A 188 -44.20 46.29 -19.85
CA ALA A 188 -45.61 46.46 -20.22
C ALA A 188 -46.05 47.92 -20.05
N ARG A 189 -45.74 48.53 -18.90
CA ARG A 189 -46.07 49.91 -18.58
C ARG A 189 -45.38 50.93 -19.51
N GLU A 190 -44.08 50.72 -19.77
CA GLU A 190 -43.30 51.59 -20.63
C GLU A 190 -43.66 51.48 -22.11
N ARG A 191 -44.12 50.28 -22.57
CA ARG A 191 -44.71 50.12 -23.91
C ARG A 191 -46.00 50.92 -24.07
N GLU A 192 -46.89 50.88 -23.08
CA GLU A 192 -48.13 51.62 -23.07
C GLU A 192 -47.87 53.12 -23.02
N ARG A 193 -46.96 53.60 -22.11
CA ARG A 193 -46.63 54.99 -21.94
C ARG A 193 -45.94 55.64 -23.16
N SER A 194 -45.02 54.91 -23.80
CA SER A 194 -44.26 55.42 -24.96
C SER A 194 -44.93 55.18 -26.30
N GLY A 195 -45.91 54.28 -26.35
CA GLY A 195 -46.53 53.86 -27.60
C GLY A 195 -45.57 53.10 -28.54
N ILE A 196 -44.49 52.48 -28.01
CA ILE A 196 -43.49 51.74 -28.75
C ILE A 196 -43.66 50.25 -28.53
N PRO A 197 -44.35 49.48 -29.42
CA PRO A 197 -44.66 48.08 -29.20
C PRO A 197 -43.41 47.17 -29.12
N GLY A 198 -42.33 47.58 -29.78
CA GLY A 198 -41.09 46.83 -29.84
C GLY A 198 -40.07 47.16 -28.71
N LEU A 199 -40.46 47.93 -27.70
CA LEU A 199 -39.62 48.24 -26.55
C LEU A 199 -39.39 46.96 -25.73
N LYS A 200 -38.14 46.74 -25.28
CA LYS A 200 -37.76 45.65 -24.40
C LYS A 200 -36.98 46.19 -23.20
N VAL A 201 -37.23 45.59 -22.04
CA VAL A 201 -36.43 45.83 -20.85
C VAL A 201 -35.60 44.60 -20.60
N GLU A 202 -34.27 44.75 -20.66
CA GLU A 202 -33.32 43.65 -20.59
C GLU A 202 -32.17 43.96 -19.65
N PHE A 203 -31.44 42.91 -19.25
CA PHE A 203 -30.22 43.01 -18.42
C PHE A 203 -29.02 42.46 -19.18
N ASN A 204 -27.90 43.14 -19.07
CA ASN A 204 -26.60 42.69 -19.57
C ASN A 204 -25.52 42.83 -18.46
N LYS A 205 -24.71 41.81 -18.28
CA LYS A 205 -23.65 41.81 -17.23
C LYS A 205 -22.66 42.97 -17.34
N VAL A 206 -22.43 43.52 -18.53
CA VAL A 206 -21.48 44.63 -18.79
C VAL A 206 -22.14 45.98 -18.60
N HIS A 207 -23.42 46.12 -19.02
CA HIS A 207 -24.10 47.41 -19.09
C HIS A 207 -25.26 47.54 -18.08
N GLY A 208 -25.55 46.54 -17.25
CA GLY A 208 -26.67 46.54 -16.28
C GLY A 208 -28.01 46.45 -16.96
N PHE A 209 -29.05 47.03 -16.34
CA PHE A 209 -30.41 47.05 -16.83
C PHE A 209 -30.57 48.20 -17.85
N TYR A 210 -31.32 47.93 -18.92
CA TYR A 210 -31.58 48.92 -19.96
C TYR A 210 -32.93 48.69 -20.67
N ILE A 211 -33.47 49.76 -21.23
CA ILE A 211 -34.61 49.73 -22.11
C ILE A 211 -34.05 49.83 -23.54
N GLU A 212 -34.32 48.80 -24.36
CA GLU A 212 -33.87 48.79 -25.75
C GLU A 212 -35.00 49.22 -26.67
N VAL A 213 -34.75 50.24 -27.49
CA VAL A 213 -35.68 50.78 -28.46
C VAL A 213 -35.01 50.75 -29.83
N SER A 214 -35.76 50.30 -30.86
CA SER A 214 -35.27 50.33 -32.24
C SER A 214 -34.98 51.78 -32.68
N ARG A 215 -33.97 51.97 -33.49
CA ARG A 215 -33.55 53.29 -33.97
C ARG A 215 -34.66 54.02 -34.74
N ALA A 216 -35.60 53.26 -35.37
CA ALA A 216 -36.75 53.82 -36.05
C ALA A 216 -37.77 54.49 -35.11
N ASN A 217 -37.75 54.19 -33.84
CA ASN A 217 -38.65 54.74 -32.82
C ASN A 217 -37.91 55.65 -31.80
N ALA A 218 -36.66 56.01 -32.06
CA ALA A 218 -35.88 56.85 -31.16
C ALA A 218 -36.48 58.23 -30.87
N ASP A 219 -37.22 58.78 -31.85
CA ASP A 219 -37.91 60.06 -31.73
C ASP A 219 -39.17 60.00 -30.85
N LYS A 220 -39.66 58.83 -30.50
CA LYS A 220 -40.84 58.64 -29.64
C LYS A 220 -40.51 58.39 -28.18
N VAL A 221 -39.20 58.43 -27.87
CA VAL A 221 -38.72 58.14 -26.53
C VAL A 221 -39.08 59.30 -25.60
N PRO A 222 -39.68 59.03 -24.40
CA PRO A 222 -39.98 60.08 -23.42
C PRO A 222 -38.76 60.83 -22.91
N ASP A 223 -38.91 62.09 -22.49
CA ASP A 223 -37.82 62.99 -22.07
C ASP A 223 -37.05 62.51 -20.86
N ASP A 224 -37.62 61.67 -20.01
CA ASP A 224 -37.01 61.08 -18.82
C ASP A 224 -36.08 59.90 -19.11
N TYR A 225 -36.04 59.42 -20.37
CA TYR A 225 -35.12 58.36 -20.80
C TYR A 225 -33.72 58.95 -21.01
N ARG A 226 -32.76 58.50 -20.25
CA ARG A 226 -31.36 58.85 -20.43
C ARG A 226 -30.68 57.81 -21.30
N ARG A 227 -30.08 58.26 -22.44
CA ARG A 227 -29.37 57.36 -23.35
C ARG A 227 -28.12 56.81 -22.68
N ARG A 228 -27.99 55.48 -22.68
CA ARG A 228 -26.88 54.73 -22.10
C ARG A 228 -25.89 54.21 -23.17
N GLN A 229 -26.42 53.74 -24.32
CA GLN A 229 -25.63 53.20 -25.40
C GLN A 229 -26.34 53.32 -26.74
N THR A 230 -25.59 53.58 -27.82
CA THR A 230 -26.08 53.57 -29.18
C THR A 230 -25.52 52.36 -29.93
N LEU A 231 -26.37 51.51 -30.48
CA LEU A 231 -26.04 50.35 -31.30
C LEU A 231 -26.36 50.63 -32.77
N LYS A 232 -25.96 49.73 -33.67
CA LYS A 232 -26.20 49.88 -35.11
C LYS A 232 -27.70 50.02 -35.45
N ASN A 233 -28.59 49.23 -34.81
CA ASN A 233 -30.01 49.10 -35.10
C ASN A 233 -30.93 49.48 -33.92
N ALA A 234 -30.40 49.77 -32.76
CA ALA A 234 -31.15 50.08 -31.54
C ALA A 234 -30.43 51.11 -30.67
N GLU A 235 -31.14 51.72 -29.78
CA GLU A 235 -30.60 52.58 -28.72
C GLU A 235 -31.06 52.05 -27.36
N ARG A 236 -30.15 52.13 -26.36
CA ARG A 236 -30.40 51.68 -25.00
C ARG A 236 -30.51 52.88 -24.08
N TYR A 237 -31.55 52.86 -23.28
CA TYR A 237 -31.89 53.92 -22.35
C TYR A 237 -32.02 53.39 -20.93
N ILE A 238 -32.00 54.27 -19.96
CA ILE A 238 -32.30 54.03 -18.57
C ILE A 238 -33.20 55.13 -18.05
N THR A 239 -34.22 54.73 -17.27
CA THR A 239 -35.11 55.69 -16.58
C THR A 239 -34.63 55.82 -15.12
N PRO A 240 -35.01 56.92 -14.41
CA PRO A 240 -34.73 57.05 -12.99
C PRO A 240 -35.25 55.90 -12.14
N GLU A 241 -36.43 55.36 -12.51
CA GLU A 241 -37.01 54.18 -11.83
C GLU A 241 -36.20 52.92 -12.07
N LEU A 242 -35.82 52.65 -13.30
CA LEU A 242 -34.97 51.49 -13.63
C LEU A 242 -33.60 51.64 -13.02
N LYS A 243 -33.05 52.84 -12.88
CA LYS A 243 -31.80 53.10 -12.20
C LYS A 243 -31.85 52.84 -10.69
N ALA A 244 -32.91 53.32 -10.03
CA ALA A 244 -33.16 53.06 -8.61
C ALA A 244 -33.35 51.54 -8.32
N PHE A 245 -34.02 50.83 -9.26
CA PHE A 245 -34.16 49.39 -9.20
C PHE A 245 -32.79 48.70 -9.42
N GLU A 246 -31.99 49.12 -10.42
CA GLU A 246 -30.64 48.60 -10.66
C GLU A 246 -29.77 48.67 -9.39
N ASP A 247 -29.74 49.86 -8.77
CA ASP A 247 -28.96 50.09 -7.57
C ASP A 247 -29.40 49.22 -6.40
N LYS A 248 -30.72 49.00 -6.23
CA LYS A 248 -31.29 48.11 -5.22
C LYS A 248 -30.96 46.67 -5.51
N ALA A 249 -31.11 46.19 -6.75
CA ALA A 249 -30.84 44.80 -7.13
C ALA A 249 -29.36 44.46 -7.06
N LEU A 250 -28.46 45.34 -7.51
CA LEU A 250 -27.02 45.14 -7.41
C LEU A 250 -26.54 45.14 -5.94
N SER A 251 -27.03 46.09 -5.13
CA SER A 251 -26.76 46.10 -3.68
C SER A 251 -27.26 44.86 -2.97
N ALA A 252 -28.46 44.35 -3.32
CA ALA A 252 -29.00 43.12 -2.77
C ALA A 252 -28.12 41.90 -3.14
N ASN A 253 -27.62 41.84 -4.37
CA ASN A 253 -26.74 40.75 -4.81
C ASN A 253 -25.41 40.74 -4.05
N GLU A 254 -24.75 41.90 -3.92
CA GLU A 254 -23.49 42.00 -3.17
C GLU A 254 -23.70 41.62 -1.69
N ARG A 255 -24.77 42.10 -1.07
CA ARG A 255 -25.11 41.78 0.30
C ARG A 255 -25.45 40.28 0.47
N ALA A 256 -26.18 39.68 -0.48
CA ALA A 256 -26.50 38.26 -0.47
C ALA A 256 -25.22 37.41 -0.52
N LEU A 257 -24.29 37.71 -1.42
CA LEU A 257 -23.00 37.00 -1.51
C LEU A 257 -22.14 37.18 -0.25
N ALA A 258 -22.11 38.38 0.33
CA ALA A 258 -21.41 38.65 1.58
C ALA A 258 -22.02 37.87 2.76
N ARG A 259 -23.35 37.87 2.86
CA ARG A 259 -24.10 37.11 3.88
C ARG A 259 -23.87 35.62 3.74
N GLU A 260 -23.99 35.09 2.53
CA GLU A 260 -23.78 33.69 2.22
C GLU A 260 -22.36 33.23 2.58
N LYS A 261 -21.35 34.05 2.30
CA LYS A 261 -19.98 33.79 2.73
C LYS A 261 -19.85 33.76 4.26
N ALA A 262 -20.43 34.71 4.96
CA ALA A 262 -20.40 34.75 6.41
C ALA A 262 -21.05 33.52 7.05
N LEU A 263 -22.20 33.09 6.51
CA LEU A 263 -22.90 31.87 6.94
C LEU A 263 -22.09 30.61 6.65
N PHE A 264 -21.45 30.54 5.49
CA PHE A 264 -20.57 29.42 5.15
C PHE A 264 -19.36 29.33 6.10
N ASP A 265 -18.74 30.47 6.42
CA ASP A 265 -17.64 30.54 7.39
C ASP A 265 -18.11 30.09 8.79
N GLN A 266 -19.32 30.47 9.24
CA GLN A 266 -19.92 29.99 10.49
C GLN A 266 -20.16 28.48 10.48
N VAL A 267 -20.63 27.92 9.38
CA VAL A 267 -20.79 26.45 9.24
C VAL A 267 -19.43 25.76 9.41
N LEU A 268 -18.37 26.29 8.82
CA LEU A 268 -17.02 25.74 8.99
C LEU A 268 -16.54 25.83 10.45
N ASP A 269 -16.85 26.92 11.15
CA ASP A 269 -16.48 27.08 12.57
C ASP A 269 -17.17 26.06 13.46
N VAL A 270 -18.45 25.81 13.27
CA VAL A 270 -19.19 24.78 14.00
C VAL A 270 -18.63 23.38 13.68
N LEU A 271 -18.38 23.07 12.41
CA LEU A 271 -17.80 21.80 12.02
C LEU A 271 -16.38 21.60 12.57
N ALA A 272 -15.62 22.68 12.74
CA ALA A 272 -14.28 22.62 13.32
C ALA A 272 -14.29 22.08 14.76
N ALA A 273 -15.33 22.33 15.54
CA ALA A 273 -15.49 21.74 16.86
C ALA A 273 -15.65 20.20 16.85
N HIS A 274 -16.06 19.63 15.71
CA HIS A 274 -16.29 18.20 15.54
C HIS A 274 -15.16 17.47 14.79
N ILE A 275 -13.99 18.09 14.57
CA ILE A 275 -12.88 17.52 13.81
C ILE A 275 -12.44 16.15 14.38
N SER A 276 -12.32 16.01 15.69
CA SER A 276 -11.93 14.75 16.33
C SER A 276 -12.90 13.60 16.02
N THR A 277 -14.20 13.87 16.03
CA THR A 277 -15.25 12.91 15.67
C THR A 277 -15.17 12.54 14.18
N LEU A 278 -15.04 13.53 13.30
CA LEU A 278 -14.90 13.30 11.86
C LEU A 278 -13.63 12.52 11.51
N GLN A 279 -12.51 12.78 12.19
CA GLN A 279 -11.28 12.01 12.04
C GLN A 279 -11.43 10.56 12.50
N ARG A 280 -12.12 10.32 13.61
CA ARG A 280 -12.44 8.95 14.08
C ARG A 280 -13.25 8.19 13.04
N ILE A 281 -14.31 8.81 12.51
CA ILE A 281 -15.14 8.24 11.43
C ILE A 281 -14.27 7.98 10.18
N ALA A 282 -13.43 8.92 9.76
CA ALA A 282 -12.56 8.77 8.60
C ALA A 282 -11.59 7.60 8.73
N ARG A 283 -11.00 7.40 9.93
CA ARG A 283 -10.12 6.25 10.22
C ARG A 283 -10.88 4.94 10.16
N ALA A 284 -12.06 4.88 10.77
CA ALA A 284 -12.93 3.70 10.73
C ALA A 284 -13.34 3.34 9.29
N LEU A 285 -13.73 4.32 8.49
CA LEU A 285 -14.06 4.13 7.07
C LEU A 285 -12.83 3.67 6.26
N ALA A 286 -11.65 4.22 6.52
CA ALA A 286 -10.43 3.82 5.82
C ALA A 286 -10.03 2.38 6.14
N LEU A 287 -10.13 1.99 7.41
CA LEU A 287 -9.87 0.62 7.86
C LEU A 287 -10.91 -0.35 7.28
N LEU A 288 -12.20 -0.03 7.36
CA LEU A 288 -13.28 -0.87 6.82
C LEU A 288 -13.13 -1.06 5.31
N ASP A 289 -12.85 0.00 4.55
CA ASP A 289 -12.58 -0.06 3.11
C ASP A 289 -11.37 -0.95 2.79
N GLY A 290 -10.30 -0.87 3.62
CA GLY A 290 -9.15 -1.76 3.53
C GLY A 290 -9.50 -3.22 3.81
N LEU A 291 -10.22 -3.50 4.91
CA LEU A 291 -10.65 -4.86 5.27
C LEU A 291 -11.60 -5.47 4.22
N ALA A 292 -12.53 -4.67 3.69
CA ALA A 292 -13.42 -5.11 2.61
C ALA A 292 -12.65 -5.45 1.33
N ALA A 293 -11.59 -4.69 1.00
CA ALA A 293 -10.72 -4.99 -0.14
C ALA A 293 -9.91 -6.28 0.07
N LEU A 294 -9.42 -6.53 1.29
CA LEU A 294 -8.73 -7.78 1.65
C LEU A 294 -9.69 -8.98 1.60
N ALA A 295 -10.93 -8.83 2.08
CA ALA A 295 -11.96 -9.86 2.00
C ALA A 295 -12.32 -10.18 0.54
N GLU A 296 -12.47 -9.16 -0.31
CA GLU A 296 -12.70 -9.36 -1.76
C GLU A 296 -11.54 -10.09 -2.42
N ALA A 297 -10.30 -9.73 -2.10
CA ALA A 297 -9.13 -10.43 -2.62
C ALA A 297 -9.13 -11.90 -2.18
N ALA A 298 -9.47 -12.18 -0.92
CA ALA A 298 -9.56 -13.54 -0.39
C ALA A 298 -10.62 -14.37 -1.12
N LEU A 299 -11.80 -13.81 -1.37
CA LEU A 299 -12.87 -14.46 -2.14
C LEU A 299 -12.48 -14.69 -3.60
N ARG A 300 -11.92 -13.66 -4.24
CA ARG A 300 -11.63 -13.69 -5.66
C ARG A 300 -10.47 -14.61 -6.02
N TYR A 301 -9.45 -14.68 -5.17
CA TYR A 301 -8.21 -15.41 -5.45
C TYR A 301 -8.05 -16.67 -4.60
N GLY A 302 -9.04 -17.03 -3.80
CA GLY A 302 -8.99 -18.23 -2.97
C GLY A 302 -7.87 -18.18 -1.94
N TYR A 303 -7.65 -17.02 -1.29
CA TYR A 303 -6.67 -16.90 -0.22
C TYR A 303 -7.23 -17.49 1.07
N VAL A 304 -6.35 -18.02 1.92
CA VAL A 304 -6.71 -18.66 3.19
C VAL A 304 -6.29 -17.80 4.38
N GLN A 305 -6.98 -17.98 5.49
CA GLN A 305 -6.61 -17.34 6.75
C GLN A 305 -5.31 -17.95 7.27
N PRO A 306 -4.23 -17.15 7.48
CA PRO A 306 -3.02 -17.64 8.12
C PRO A 306 -3.24 -17.81 9.61
N ARG A 307 -2.52 -18.74 10.24
CA ARG A 307 -2.51 -18.95 11.68
C ARG A 307 -1.17 -18.52 12.27
N PHE A 308 -1.21 -17.65 13.26
CA PHE A 308 -0.04 -17.35 14.07
C PHE A 308 0.14 -18.41 15.17
N VAL A 309 1.36 -18.92 15.28
CA VAL A 309 1.76 -19.91 16.28
C VAL A 309 2.93 -19.38 17.09
N ASP A 310 3.13 -19.90 18.32
CA ASP A 310 4.22 -19.42 19.18
C ASP A 310 5.53 -20.15 18.94
N THR A 311 5.50 -21.29 18.26
CA THR A 311 6.71 -22.01 17.86
C THR A 311 7.45 -21.25 16.76
N PRO A 312 8.77 -21.01 16.91
CA PRO A 312 9.57 -20.37 15.87
C PRO A 312 9.58 -21.20 14.58
N GLY A 313 9.36 -20.53 13.45
CA GLY A 313 9.35 -21.16 12.14
C GLY A 313 8.20 -20.66 11.26
N LEU A 314 8.07 -21.26 10.10
CA LEU A 314 6.95 -21.09 9.18
C LEU A 314 6.64 -22.42 8.48
N ASN A 315 5.37 -22.66 8.25
CA ASN A 315 4.88 -23.82 7.53
C ASN A 315 3.82 -23.34 6.54
N ILE A 316 4.19 -23.22 5.29
CA ILE A 316 3.33 -22.79 4.18
C ILE A 316 3.11 -24.01 3.30
N VAL A 317 1.85 -24.40 3.10
CA VAL A 317 1.44 -25.51 2.24
C VAL A 317 0.78 -24.93 0.99
N GLY A 318 1.20 -25.37 -0.18
CA GLY A 318 0.63 -24.96 -1.45
C GLY A 318 0.75 -23.45 -1.70
N GLY A 319 1.86 -22.82 -1.28
CA GLY A 319 2.09 -21.40 -1.45
C GLY A 319 2.10 -20.96 -2.91
N ARG A 320 1.63 -19.74 -3.18
CA ARG A 320 1.53 -19.13 -4.51
C ARG A 320 2.07 -17.70 -4.47
N HIS A 321 2.64 -17.24 -5.57
CA HIS A 321 3.10 -15.85 -5.66
C HIS A 321 1.93 -14.95 -6.08
N PRO A 322 1.48 -13.98 -5.26
CA PRO A 322 0.21 -13.24 -5.47
C PRO A 322 0.15 -12.43 -6.76
N VAL A 323 1.29 -12.12 -7.38
CA VAL A 323 1.37 -11.39 -8.63
C VAL A 323 1.59 -12.34 -9.81
N VAL A 324 2.58 -13.24 -9.72
CA VAL A 324 2.96 -14.14 -10.82
C VAL A 324 1.85 -15.14 -11.13
N GLU A 325 1.15 -15.68 -10.13
CA GLU A 325 0.01 -16.60 -10.32
C GLU A 325 -1.09 -16.04 -11.24
N ARG A 326 -1.16 -14.70 -11.36
CA ARG A 326 -2.16 -14.01 -12.19
C ARG A 326 -1.69 -13.71 -13.60
N GLN A 327 -0.41 -13.96 -13.89
CA GLN A 327 0.24 -13.68 -15.18
C GLN A 327 0.50 -14.95 -15.98
N VAL A 328 0.41 -16.13 -15.33
CA VAL A 328 0.64 -17.43 -15.94
C VAL A 328 -0.64 -18.27 -15.85
N GLU A 329 -0.89 -19.10 -16.86
CA GLU A 329 -2.07 -19.99 -16.91
C GLU A 329 -2.04 -21.07 -15.81
N ASN A 330 -0.87 -21.66 -15.59
CA ASN A 330 -0.68 -22.73 -14.61
C ASN A 330 0.46 -22.36 -13.67
N PHE A 331 0.13 -21.87 -12.49
CA PHE A 331 1.10 -21.61 -11.43
C PHE A 331 1.32 -22.88 -10.59
N ILE A 332 2.57 -23.31 -10.47
CA ILE A 332 2.92 -24.45 -9.63
C ILE A 332 3.06 -23.98 -8.18
N ARG A 333 2.26 -24.59 -7.30
CA ARG A 333 2.25 -24.32 -5.87
C ARG A 333 3.44 -24.97 -5.20
N ASN A 334 4.06 -24.31 -4.25
CA ASN A 334 5.23 -24.83 -3.54
C ASN A 334 5.07 -24.70 -2.03
N ASP A 335 5.47 -25.74 -1.32
CA ASP A 335 5.55 -25.75 0.13
C ASP A 335 6.81 -25.03 0.61
N ALA A 336 6.73 -24.38 1.78
CA ALA A 336 7.88 -23.81 2.45
C ALA A 336 7.84 -24.13 3.94
N ARG A 337 8.85 -24.86 4.42
CA ARG A 337 8.92 -25.30 5.82
C ARG A 337 10.26 -24.87 6.41
N LEU A 338 10.22 -23.97 7.39
CA LEU A 338 11.35 -23.58 8.22
C LEU A 338 10.96 -23.76 9.68
N ALA A 339 11.88 -24.32 10.49
CA ALA A 339 11.65 -24.63 11.90
C ALA A 339 12.96 -24.49 12.68
N ALA A 340 12.94 -24.68 13.98
CA ALA A 340 14.13 -24.68 14.82
C ALA A 340 15.18 -25.69 14.37
N THR A 341 14.76 -26.84 13.83
CA THR A 341 15.60 -27.93 13.30
C THR A 341 15.86 -27.82 11.78
N ARG A 342 15.31 -26.83 11.12
CA ARG A 342 15.43 -26.59 9.68
C ARG A 342 15.40 -25.08 9.42
N ARG A 343 16.48 -24.39 9.78
CA ARG A 343 16.53 -22.93 9.75
C ARG A 343 16.88 -22.36 8.39
N MET A 344 17.62 -23.12 7.57
CA MET A 344 18.05 -22.66 6.25
C MET A 344 17.61 -23.65 5.17
N LEU A 345 17.03 -23.10 4.09
CA LEU A 345 16.86 -23.82 2.84
C LEU A 345 17.92 -23.32 1.84
N MET A 346 18.87 -24.21 1.50
CA MET A 346 19.82 -23.99 0.41
C MET A 346 19.13 -24.36 -0.91
N ILE A 347 18.82 -23.33 -1.71
CA ILE A 347 17.96 -23.48 -2.91
C ILE A 347 18.86 -23.50 -4.16
N THR A 348 18.87 -24.64 -4.85
CA THR A 348 19.62 -24.82 -6.11
C THR A 348 18.69 -24.95 -7.30
N GLY A 349 19.24 -25.04 -8.51
CA GLY A 349 18.48 -25.20 -9.74
C GLY A 349 18.76 -24.09 -10.77
N PRO A 350 18.19 -24.22 -11.99
CA PRO A 350 18.44 -23.29 -13.10
C PRO A 350 17.92 -21.88 -12.84
N ASN A 351 18.50 -20.87 -13.51
CA ASN A 351 18.10 -19.47 -13.34
C ASN A 351 16.63 -19.19 -13.67
N MET A 352 16.07 -19.90 -14.66
CA MET A 352 14.66 -19.77 -15.06
C MET A 352 13.74 -20.70 -14.27
N GLY A 353 14.26 -21.51 -13.34
CA GLY A 353 13.50 -22.47 -12.54
C GLY A 353 12.52 -21.84 -11.55
N GLY A 354 12.71 -20.55 -11.19
CA GLY A 354 11.79 -19.84 -10.30
C GLY A 354 12.30 -19.64 -8.87
N LYS A 355 13.61 -19.82 -8.58
CA LYS A 355 14.21 -19.66 -7.25
C LYS A 355 13.81 -18.34 -6.57
N SER A 356 14.06 -17.21 -7.24
CA SER A 356 13.72 -15.88 -6.73
C SER A 356 12.21 -15.69 -6.57
N THR A 357 11.40 -16.29 -7.45
CA THR A 357 9.92 -16.26 -7.36
C THR A 357 9.44 -16.99 -6.12
N PHE A 358 9.99 -18.17 -5.84
CA PHE A 358 9.68 -18.94 -4.65
C PHE A 358 10.05 -18.19 -3.36
N MET A 359 11.24 -17.59 -3.30
CA MET A 359 11.67 -16.82 -2.13
C MET A 359 10.77 -15.61 -1.89
N ARG A 360 10.46 -14.85 -2.95
CA ARG A 360 9.53 -13.71 -2.88
C ARG A 360 8.13 -14.14 -2.46
N GLN A 361 7.64 -15.27 -2.95
CA GLN A 361 6.36 -15.85 -2.55
C GLN A 361 6.30 -16.04 -1.03
N VAL A 362 7.29 -16.67 -0.43
CA VAL A 362 7.36 -16.91 1.02
C VAL A 362 7.36 -15.58 1.78
N ALA A 363 8.19 -14.63 1.39
CA ALA A 363 8.25 -13.32 2.03
C ALA A 363 6.93 -12.54 1.92
N LEU A 364 6.28 -12.57 0.75
CA LEU A 364 5.00 -11.89 0.53
C LEU A 364 3.86 -12.53 1.32
N ILE A 365 3.84 -13.85 1.47
CA ILE A 365 2.88 -14.56 2.33
C ILE A 365 3.04 -14.09 3.79
N CYS A 366 4.27 -14.06 4.31
CA CYS A 366 4.57 -13.58 5.65
C CYS A 366 4.15 -12.09 5.82
N LEU A 367 4.50 -11.24 4.86
CA LEU A 367 4.16 -9.82 4.89
C LEU A 367 2.64 -9.60 4.86
N LEU A 368 1.91 -10.27 3.97
CA LEU A 368 0.45 -10.18 3.88
C LEU A 368 -0.21 -10.63 5.19
N ALA A 369 0.27 -11.70 5.81
CA ALA A 369 -0.23 -12.14 7.11
C ALA A 369 -0.04 -11.06 8.18
N HIS A 370 1.13 -10.41 8.25
CA HIS A 370 1.41 -9.33 9.19
C HIS A 370 0.70 -8.00 8.88
N VAL A 371 0.14 -7.85 7.69
CA VAL A 371 -0.80 -6.76 7.35
C VAL A 371 -2.22 -7.05 7.83
N GLY A 372 -2.54 -8.31 8.09
CA GLY A 372 -3.88 -8.78 8.46
C GLY A 372 -4.71 -9.28 7.27
N SER A 373 -4.04 -9.61 6.16
CA SER A 373 -4.65 -10.21 4.97
C SER A 373 -4.69 -11.73 5.06
N PHE A 374 -5.66 -12.34 4.42
CA PHE A 374 -5.55 -13.74 4.01
C PHE A 374 -4.42 -13.88 2.98
N VAL A 375 -3.86 -15.10 2.86
CA VAL A 375 -2.63 -15.36 2.12
C VAL A 375 -2.84 -16.35 0.97
N PRO A 376 -2.05 -16.22 -0.12
CA PRO A 376 -2.11 -17.11 -1.27
C PRO A 376 -1.42 -18.45 -0.94
N ALA A 377 -2.10 -19.32 -0.24
CA ALA A 377 -1.65 -20.65 0.13
C ALA A 377 -2.85 -21.58 0.30
N ASP A 378 -2.60 -22.88 0.49
CA ASP A 378 -3.63 -23.85 0.91
C ASP A 378 -3.72 -23.88 2.45
N ALA A 379 -2.59 -23.67 3.15
CA ALA A 379 -2.52 -23.41 4.58
C ALA A 379 -1.23 -22.61 4.89
N ALA A 380 -1.25 -21.81 5.97
CA ALA A 380 -0.08 -21.10 6.44
C ALA A 380 -0.08 -20.98 7.97
N GLU A 381 0.99 -21.46 8.60
CA GLU A 381 1.28 -21.27 10.01
C GLU A 381 2.58 -20.49 10.14
N LEU A 382 2.53 -19.40 10.89
CA LEU A 382 3.66 -18.46 11.00
C LEU A 382 4.01 -18.24 12.47
N GLY A 383 5.25 -18.56 12.83
CA GLY A 383 5.84 -18.25 14.12
C GLY A 383 6.13 -16.75 14.27
N PRO A 384 6.75 -16.37 15.40
CA PRO A 384 7.15 -14.97 15.61
C PRO A 384 8.18 -14.52 14.58
N LEU A 385 7.87 -13.45 13.85
CA LEU A 385 8.79 -12.78 12.94
C LEU A 385 8.97 -11.32 13.39
N ASP A 386 10.20 -10.85 13.42
CA ASP A 386 10.54 -9.46 13.77
C ASP A 386 10.91 -8.60 12.56
N ALA A 387 11.49 -9.20 11.53
CA ALA A 387 11.86 -8.53 10.29
C ALA A 387 11.93 -9.51 9.12
N ILE A 388 11.79 -8.98 7.91
CA ILE A 388 12.08 -9.67 6.65
C ILE A 388 13.21 -8.92 5.97
N PHE A 389 14.36 -9.58 5.82
CA PHE A 389 15.51 -9.05 5.12
C PHE A 389 15.62 -9.67 3.74
N THR A 390 15.90 -8.86 2.73
CA THR A 390 16.02 -9.36 1.36
C THR A 390 17.27 -8.82 0.69
N ARG A 391 18.01 -9.73 0.07
CA ARG A 391 19.01 -9.45 -0.94
C ARG A 391 18.63 -10.22 -2.20
N ILE A 392 17.80 -9.62 -3.06
CA ILE A 392 17.24 -10.24 -4.26
C ILE A 392 17.45 -9.31 -5.45
N GLY A 393 18.30 -9.71 -6.38
CA GLY A 393 18.59 -8.99 -7.62
C GLY A 393 19.41 -7.71 -7.40
N ALA A 394 20.32 -7.40 -8.29
CA ALA A 394 20.97 -6.09 -8.36
C ALA A 394 20.16 -5.21 -9.32
N SER A 395 19.65 -4.08 -8.86
CA SER A 395 19.42 -2.96 -9.74
C SER A 395 20.75 -2.25 -9.92
N ASP A 396 21.21 -2.08 -11.15
CA ASP A 396 22.35 -1.23 -11.44
C ASP A 396 22.00 0.21 -11.01
N ASP A 397 22.53 0.61 -9.86
CA ASP A 397 22.46 2.01 -9.44
C ASP A 397 23.61 2.78 -10.12
N LEU A 398 23.48 2.93 -11.43
CA LEU A 398 24.40 3.71 -12.27
C LEU A 398 24.48 5.19 -11.82
N ALA A 399 23.46 5.66 -11.10
CA ALA A 399 23.39 7.06 -10.66
C ALA A 399 24.32 7.34 -9.47
N SER A 400 24.61 6.35 -8.61
CA SER A 400 25.50 6.52 -7.44
C SER A 400 26.96 6.21 -7.72
N GLY A 401 27.32 5.68 -8.90
CA GLY A 401 28.69 5.28 -9.27
C GLY A 401 29.24 4.13 -8.44
N ARG A 402 28.39 3.41 -7.69
CA ARG A 402 28.80 2.25 -6.90
C ARG A 402 28.78 0.98 -7.75
N SER A 403 29.82 0.15 -7.60
CA SER A 403 29.84 -1.19 -8.18
C SER A 403 28.67 -2.01 -7.65
N THR A 404 28.02 -2.81 -8.51
CA THR A 404 26.95 -3.75 -8.13
C THR A 404 27.37 -4.65 -6.97
N PHE A 405 28.66 -5.09 -6.97
CA PHE A 405 29.24 -5.87 -5.88
C PHE A 405 29.28 -5.08 -4.55
N MET A 406 29.61 -3.79 -4.57
CA MET A 406 29.63 -2.97 -3.34
C MET A 406 28.23 -2.77 -2.76
N VAL A 407 27.22 -2.58 -3.60
CA VAL A 407 25.80 -2.54 -3.17
C VAL A 407 25.40 -3.86 -2.54
N GLU A 408 25.74 -4.97 -3.20
CA GLU A 408 25.50 -6.32 -2.71
C GLU A 408 26.11 -6.57 -1.33
N MET A 409 27.38 -6.20 -1.14
CA MET A 409 28.06 -6.37 0.14
C MET A 409 27.50 -5.43 1.23
N THR A 410 27.07 -4.23 0.89
CA THR A 410 26.44 -3.30 1.83
C THR A 410 25.09 -3.85 2.33
N GLU A 411 24.28 -4.41 1.44
CA GLU A 411 23.00 -5.04 1.78
C GLU A 411 23.24 -6.30 2.64
N ALA A 412 24.21 -7.15 2.26
CA ALA A 412 24.59 -8.33 3.04
C ALA A 412 25.08 -7.94 4.45
N ALA A 413 25.91 -6.91 4.57
CA ALA A 413 26.39 -6.42 5.86
C ALA A 413 25.22 -5.94 6.75
N ALA A 414 24.26 -5.19 6.19
CA ALA A 414 23.07 -4.75 6.91
C ALA A 414 22.25 -5.95 7.43
N ILE A 415 22.12 -7.01 6.63
CA ILE A 415 21.43 -8.25 7.01
C ILE A 415 22.18 -8.94 8.16
N LEU A 416 23.49 -9.15 8.01
CA LEU A 416 24.30 -9.85 9.01
C LEU A 416 24.32 -9.13 10.36
N HIS A 417 24.28 -7.80 10.37
CA HIS A 417 24.23 -7.02 11.61
C HIS A 417 22.82 -6.91 12.20
N GLY A 418 21.76 -6.96 11.36
CA GLY A 418 20.39 -6.71 11.81
C GLY A 418 19.54 -7.96 12.05
N ALA A 419 19.90 -9.10 11.45
CA ALA A 419 19.09 -10.31 11.52
C ALA A 419 19.21 -10.99 12.89
N THR A 420 18.08 -11.44 13.41
CA THR A 420 17.95 -12.19 14.66
C THR A 420 17.42 -13.60 14.39
N GLU A 421 17.30 -14.43 15.41
CA GLU A 421 16.71 -15.77 15.32
C GLU A 421 15.23 -15.78 14.91
N ARG A 422 14.55 -14.62 14.96
CA ARG A 422 13.16 -14.42 14.54
C ARG A 422 13.03 -13.72 13.19
N SER A 423 14.14 -13.45 12.51
CA SER A 423 14.11 -12.80 11.20
C SER A 423 13.97 -13.82 10.09
N LEU A 424 13.27 -13.43 9.03
CA LEU A 424 13.26 -14.15 7.74
C LEU A 424 14.25 -13.47 6.80
N VAL A 425 15.28 -14.21 6.35
CA VAL A 425 16.34 -13.72 5.47
C VAL A 425 16.22 -14.38 4.10
N LEU A 426 16.25 -13.58 3.05
CA LEU A 426 16.26 -14.02 1.65
C LEU A 426 17.57 -13.57 1.01
N MET A 427 18.43 -14.53 0.65
CA MET A 427 19.70 -14.30 -0.02
C MET A 427 19.67 -14.93 -1.41
N ASP A 428 19.69 -14.10 -2.46
CA ASP A 428 19.60 -14.55 -3.84
C ASP A 428 20.93 -14.32 -4.55
N GLU A 429 21.64 -15.43 -4.81
CA GLU A 429 22.84 -15.49 -5.66
C GLU A 429 23.96 -14.53 -5.25
N ILE A 430 24.28 -14.50 -3.97
CA ILE A 430 25.36 -13.65 -3.43
C ILE A 430 26.74 -14.09 -3.93
N GLY A 431 27.64 -13.12 -4.18
CA GLY A 431 29.02 -13.36 -4.60
C GLY A 431 29.25 -13.36 -6.12
N ARG A 432 28.24 -12.98 -6.92
CA ARG A 432 28.38 -12.95 -8.41
C ARG A 432 29.24 -11.81 -8.96
N GLY A 433 29.36 -10.73 -8.20
CA GLY A 433 30.05 -9.50 -8.65
C GLY A 433 31.57 -9.51 -8.55
N THR A 434 32.20 -10.65 -8.19
CA THR A 434 33.65 -10.80 -7.99
C THR A 434 34.18 -12.09 -8.64
N SER A 435 35.46 -12.46 -8.36
CA SER A 435 36.01 -13.71 -8.83
C SER A 435 35.24 -14.90 -8.24
N THR A 436 35.20 -16.04 -8.97
CA THR A 436 34.43 -17.23 -8.57
C THR A 436 34.80 -17.71 -7.16
N PHE A 437 36.11 -17.77 -6.87
CA PHE A 437 36.59 -18.25 -5.55
C PHE A 437 36.31 -17.28 -4.41
N ASP A 438 36.48 -15.96 -4.63
CA ASP A 438 36.12 -14.95 -3.63
C ASP A 438 34.62 -14.96 -3.36
N GLY A 439 33.80 -15.07 -4.43
CA GLY A 439 32.35 -15.15 -4.33
C GLY A 439 31.88 -16.37 -3.55
N LEU A 440 32.45 -17.54 -3.83
CA LEU A 440 32.17 -18.78 -3.12
C LEU A 440 32.56 -18.68 -1.63
N ALA A 441 33.76 -18.18 -1.34
CA ALA A 441 34.26 -18.04 0.04
C ALA A 441 33.36 -17.07 0.85
N LEU A 442 32.96 -15.94 0.27
CA LEU A 442 32.04 -14.99 0.88
C LEU A 442 30.65 -15.59 1.10
N ALA A 443 30.09 -16.27 0.10
CA ALA A 443 28.78 -16.89 0.21
C ALA A 443 28.76 -17.97 1.30
N PHE A 444 29.83 -18.78 1.40
CA PHE A 444 30.01 -19.76 2.47
C PHE A 444 30.08 -19.12 3.86
N ALA A 445 30.92 -18.09 4.03
CA ALA A 445 31.08 -17.40 5.31
C ALA A 445 29.77 -16.71 5.74
N ILE A 446 29.03 -16.13 4.79
CA ILE A 446 27.73 -15.50 5.04
C ILE A 446 26.70 -16.56 5.47
N ALA A 447 26.59 -17.67 4.74
CA ALA A 447 25.66 -18.76 5.07
C ALA A 447 25.97 -19.34 6.48
N ARG A 448 27.26 -19.58 6.76
CA ARG A 448 27.73 -20.02 8.07
C ARG A 448 27.36 -19.03 9.18
N HIS A 449 27.60 -17.74 8.99
CA HIS A 449 27.22 -16.70 9.96
C HIS A 449 25.71 -16.69 10.25
N LEU A 450 24.89 -16.82 9.23
CA LEU A 450 23.42 -16.88 9.37
C LEU A 450 22.96 -18.12 10.14
N LEU A 451 23.65 -19.25 10.00
CA LEU A 451 23.38 -20.47 10.76
C LEU A 451 23.84 -20.40 12.21
N GLU A 452 25.11 -19.97 12.45
CA GLU A 452 25.75 -20.02 13.75
C GLU A 452 25.42 -18.83 14.65
N LYS A 453 25.46 -17.62 14.09
CA LYS A 453 25.37 -16.36 14.88
C LYS A 453 23.95 -15.79 14.88
N SER A 454 23.42 -15.43 13.73
CA SER A 454 22.08 -14.85 13.63
C SER A 454 20.98 -15.87 13.91
N ARG A 455 21.22 -17.15 13.55
CA ARG A 455 20.24 -18.25 13.63
C ARG A 455 18.91 -17.93 12.96
N ALA A 456 18.93 -17.05 11.95
CA ALA A 456 17.76 -16.57 11.23
C ALA A 456 17.11 -17.67 10.38
N LEU A 457 15.80 -17.58 10.16
CA LEU A 457 15.11 -18.39 9.17
C LEU A 457 15.54 -17.91 7.78
N THR A 458 16.23 -18.75 7.02
CA THR A 458 16.92 -18.30 5.82
C THR A 458 16.50 -19.09 4.56
N LEU A 459 16.20 -18.37 3.49
CA LEU A 459 16.11 -18.90 2.13
C LEU A 459 17.34 -18.41 1.38
N PHE A 460 18.23 -19.34 1.00
CA PHE A 460 19.52 -19.04 0.39
C PHE A 460 19.60 -19.67 -1.00
N ALA A 461 19.37 -18.88 -2.04
CA ALA A 461 19.52 -19.34 -3.41
C ALA A 461 20.96 -19.16 -3.89
N THR A 462 21.51 -20.19 -4.53
CA THR A 462 22.90 -20.18 -4.98
C THR A 462 23.10 -20.98 -6.27
N HIS A 463 24.15 -20.63 -7.00
CA HIS A 463 24.71 -21.44 -8.10
C HIS A 463 25.97 -22.21 -7.70
N TYR A 464 26.46 -21.94 -6.49
CA TYR A 464 27.63 -22.67 -5.98
C TYR A 464 27.16 -23.99 -5.38
N PHE A 465 27.38 -25.10 -6.11
CA PHE A 465 27.02 -26.43 -5.64
C PHE A 465 27.78 -26.86 -4.39
N GLU A 466 28.96 -26.33 -4.19
CA GLU A 466 29.81 -26.57 -3.03
C GLU A 466 29.10 -26.20 -1.71
N LEU A 467 28.24 -25.18 -1.74
CA LEU A 467 27.45 -24.77 -0.57
C LEU A 467 26.43 -25.81 -0.14
N THR A 468 26.05 -26.75 -1.02
CA THR A 468 25.12 -27.83 -0.66
C THR A 468 25.72 -28.78 0.38
N ARG A 469 27.04 -28.80 0.56
CA ARG A 469 27.72 -29.59 1.58
C ARG A 469 27.51 -29.07 3.00
N LEU A 470 27.07 -27.81 3.16
CA LEU A 470 26.76 -27.24 4.48
C LEU A 470 25.78 -28.07 5.29
N ASN A 471 24.88 -28.84 4.63
CA ASN A 471 23.93 -29.67 5.37
C ASN A 471 24.61 -30.85 6.10
N ALA A 472 25.82 -31.24 5.73
CA ALA A 472 26.57 -32.29 6.42
C ALA A 472 27.10 -31.79 7.78
N ASP A 473 27.52 -30.51 7.84
CA ASP A 473 28.07 -29.90 9.04
C ASP A 473 26.98 -29.23 9.89
N TYR A 474 25.89 -28.78 9.27
CA TYR A 474 24.79 -28.07 9.92
C TYR A 474 23.45 -28.79 9.64
N PRO A 475 22.95 -29.63 10.56
CA PRO A 475 21.69 -30.36 10.42
C PRO A 475 20.47 -29.45 10.20
N GLU A 476 20.55 -28.17 10.63
CA GLU A 476 19.50 -27.17 10.43
C GLU A 476 19.48 -26.58 9.01
N CYS A 477 20.49 -26.90 8.17
CA CYS A 477 20.53 -26.55 6.76
C CYS A 477 19.98 -27.70 5.92
N ALA A 478 18.94 -27.45 5.15
CA ALA A 478 18.38 -28.44 4.23
C ALA A 478 18.59 -27.98 2.78
N ASN A 479 18.97 -28.91 1.91
CA ASN A 479 19.05 -28.65 0.47
C ASN A 479 17.69 -28.88 -0.15
N VAL A 480 17.28 -27.97 -1.03
CA VAL A 480 16.10 -28.07 -1.89
C VAL A 480 16.46 -27.59 -3.29
N HIS A 481 15.75 -28.04 -4.29
CA HIS A 481 15.97 -27.59 -5.66
C HIS A 481 14.68 -27.39 -6.43
N LEU A 482 14.76 -26.54 -7.45
CA LEU A 482 13.71 -26.38 -8.43
C LEU A 482 14.07 -27.22 -9.64
N ASP A 483 13.21 -28.18 -9.98
CA ASP A 483 13.50 -29.20 -10.96
C ASP A 483 13.25 -28.72 -12.40
N ALA A 484 14.02 -29.31 -13.32
CA ALA A 484 13.87 -29.17 -14.75
C ALA A 484 14.09 -30.52 -15.42
N VAL A 485 13.25 -30.86 -16.38
CA VAL A 485 13.30 -32.13 -17.10
C VAL A 485 13.71 -31.89 -18.55
N GLU A 486 14.68 -32.65 -19.02
CA GLU A 486 15.02 -32.72 -20.46
C GLU A 486 13.97 -33.55 -21.21
N HIS A 487 13.28 -32.93 -22.17
CA HIS A 487 12.39 -33.61 -23.08
C HIS A 487 12.90 -33.46 -24.53
N GLY A 488 13.64 -34.45 -25.02
CA GLY A 488 14.31 -34.41 -26.33
C GLY A 488 15.42 -33.36 -26.38
N HIS A 489 15.21 -32.27 -27.12
CA HIS A 489 16.14 -31.14 -27.21
C HIS A 489 15.66 -29.88 -26.47
N ARG A 490 14.65 -30.02 -25.64
CA ARG A 490 14.08 -28.90 -24.90
C ARG A 490 14.12 -29.18 -23.40
N ILE A 491 14.35 -28.13 -22.61
CA ILE A 491 14.17 -28.18 -21.14
C ILE A 491 12.77 -27.69 -20.82
N VAL A 492 12.10 -28.41 -19.95
CA VAL A 492 10.86 -28.02 -19.33
C VAL A 492 11.15 -27.74 -17.87
N PHE A 493 10.99 -26.50 -17.45
CA PHE A 493 11.08 -26.11 -16.05
C PHE A 493 9.79 -26.52 -15.34
N LEU A 494 9.88 -27.39 -14.34
CA LEU A 494 8.73 -27.89 -13.61
C LEU A 494 8.25 -26.87 -12.57
N HIS A 495 9.10 -25.95 -12.15
CA HIS A 495 8.84 -24.96 -11.11
C HIS A 495 8.39 -25.56 -9.77
N ALA A 496 8.55 -26.86 -9.60
CA ALA A 496 8.26 -27.59 -8.38
C ALA A 496 9.51 -27.63 -7.50
N LEU A 497 9.33 -27.34 -6.20
CA LEU A 497 10.40 -27.44 -5.21
C LEU A 497 10.48 -28.87 -4.69
N GLU A 498 11.66 -29.47 -4.77
CA GLU A 498 11.92 -30.83 -4.31
C GLU A 498 13.05 -30.85 -3.27
N GLU A 499 13.04 -31.88 -2.42
CA GLU A 499 14.08 -32.09 -1.41
C GLU A 499 15.38 -32.57 -2.06
N GLY A 500 16.51 -32.15 -1.48
CA GLY A 500 17.86 -32.48 -1.96
C GLY A 500 18.44 -31.41 -2.88
N PRO A 501 19.74 -31.49 -3.21
CA PRO A 501 20.40 -30.60 -4.15
C PRO A 501 20.02 -30.93 -5.59
N ALA A 502 20.08 -29.96 -6.51
CA ALA A 502 19.93 -30.20 -7.93
C ALA A 502 21.01 -31.16 -8.43
N SER A 503 20.66 -32.06 -9.35
CA SER A 503 21.56 -33.06 -9.87
C SER A 503 22.61 -32.50 -10.87
N GLN A 504 22.29 -31.37 -11.53
CA GLN A 504 23.18 -30.74 -12.53
C GLN A 504 22.81 -29.27 -12.77
N SER A 505 23.72 -28.53 -13.39
CA SER A 505 23.42 -27.17 -13.86
C SER A 505 22.91 -27.24 -15.31
N TYR A 506 21.89 -26.42 -15.62
CA TYR A 506 21.28 -26.38 -16.96
C TYR A 506 21.71 -25.13 -17.76
N GLY A 507 22.85 -24.51 -17.42
CA GLY A 507 23.32 -23.28 -18.06
C GLY A 507 23.56 -23.38 -19.57
N ILE A 508 24.13 -24.49 -20.01
CA ILE A 508 24.41 -24.74 -21.44
C ILE A 508 23.10 -24.98 -22.21
N GLU A 509 22.18 -25.68 -21.61
CA GLU A 509 20.85 -25.96 -22.15
C GLU A 509 20.01 -24.68 -22.29
N VAL A 510 20.04 -23.82 -21.29
CA VAL A 510 19.40 -22.48 -21.34
C VAL A 510 20.05 -21.63 -22.46
N ALA A 511 21.37 -21.69 -22.64
CA ALA A 511 22.07 -21.01 -23.73
C ALA A 511 21.59 -21.50 -25.10
N ALA A 512 21.35 -22.82 -25.24
CA ALA A 512 20.80 -23.40 -26.46
C ALA A 512 19.37 -22.91 -26.74
N LEU A 513 18.51 -22.80 -25.71
CA LEU A 513 17.17 -22.23 -25.82
C LEU A 513 17.19 -20.73 -26.19
N ALA A 514 18.18 -20.01 -25.72
CA ALA A 514 18.40 -18.59 -26.09
C ALA A 514 18.90 -18.40 -27.52
N GLY A 515 19.15 -19.49 -28.30
CA GLY A 515 19.53 -19.42 -29.67
C GLY A 515 21.05 -19.36 -29.93
N ILE A 516 21.87 -19.70 -28.92
CA ILE A 516 23.33 -19.81 -29.12
C ILE A 516 23.60 -20.90 -30.18
N PRO A 517 24.49 -20.65 -31.18
CA PRO A 517 24.76 -21.59 -32.28
C PRO A 517 25.16 -23.00 -31.78
N ALA A 518 24.61 -24.04 -32.41
CA ALA A 518 24.78 -25.43 -31.98
C ALA A 518 26.27 -25.87 -31.94
N ALA A 519 27.15 -25.26 -32.76
CA ALA A 519 28.58 -25.50 -32.71
C ALA A 519 29.21 -25.05 -31.40
N VAL A 520 28.81 -23.86 -30.90
CA VAL A 520 29.26 -23.29 -29.62
C VAL A 520 28.74 -24.13 -28.44
N ILE A 521 27.48 -24.55 -28.49
CA ILE A 521 26.86 -25.42 -27.46
C ILE A 521 27.61 -26.77 -27.37
N ARG A 522 27.94 -27.40 -28.52
CA ARG A 522 28.72 -28.65 -28.54
C ARG A 522 30.11 -28.48 -27.94
N ASP A 523 30.77 -27.35 -28.23
CA ASP A 523 32.09 -27.07 -27.65
C ASP A 523 32.01 -26.82 -26.14
N ALA A 524 31.01 -26.06 -25.70
CA ALA A 524 30.75 -25.81 -24.28
C ALA A 524 30.51 -27.12 -23.50
N LYS A 525 29.65 -28.03 -24.02
CA LYS A 525 29.41 -29.36 -23.42
C LYS A 525 30.67 -30.20 -23.32
N ARG A 526 31.51 -30.19 -24.37
CA ARG A 526 32.79 -30.89 -24.38
C ARG A 526 33.73 -30.31 -23.31
N ARG A 527 33.79 -29.01 -23.19
CA ARG A 527 34.61 -28.32 -22.19
C ARG A 527 34.16 -28.59 -20.77
N LEU A 528 32.84 -28.56 -20.54
CA LEU A 528 32.27 -28.87 -19.23
C LEU A 528 32.65 -30.26 -18.76
N ARG A 529 32.46 -31.28 -19.62
CA ARG A 529 32.86 -32.66 -19.32
C ARG A 529 34.36 -32.78 -19.00
N ALA A 530 35.22 -32.02 -19.72
CA ALA A 530 36.65 -32.01 -19.45
C ALA A 530 37.02 -31.36 -18.11
N LEU A 531 36.23 -30.40 -17.63
CA LEU A 531 36.40 -29.80 -16.32
C LEU A 531 35.93 -30.74 -15.21
N GLU A 532 34.75 -31.35 -15.37
CA GLU A 532 34.18 -32.33 -14.42
C GLU A 532 35.12 -33.56 -14.27
N ASN A 533 35.67 -34.08 -15.34
CA ASN A 533 36.64 -35.18 -15.27
C ASN A 533 37.95 -34.79 -14.58
N ARG A 534 38.41 -33.53 -14.72
CA ARG A 534 39.58 -33.05 -13.98
C ARG A 534 39.35 -32.93 -12.47
N GLU A 535 38.15 -32.60 -12.03
CA GLU A 535 37.79 -32.60 -10.61
C GLU A 535 37.79 -34.03 -10.05
N ILE A 536 37.36 -35.01 -10.83
CA ILE A 536 37.36 -36.42 -10.41
C ILE A 536 38.80 -36.99 -10.36
N ASP A 537 39.67 -36.63 -11.30
CA ASP A 537 41.05 -37.11 -11.39
C ASP A 537 42.01 -36.42 -10.39
N ALA A 538 41.70 -35.25 -9.91
CA ALA A 538 42.55 -34.46 -9.02
C ALA A 538 42.67 -35.03 -7.58
N GLY A 539 41.98 -36.15 -7.26
CA GLY A 539 41.96 -36.72 -5.90
C GLY A 539 41.35 -35.73 -4.89
N PRO A 540 41.28 -36.01 -3.62
CA PRO A 540 40.78 -35.06 -2.65
C PRO A 540 41.67 -33.82 -2.67
N GLN A 541 41.35 -32.90 -3.58
CA GLN A 541 41.89 -31.55 -3.61
C GLN A 541 41.61 -31.00 -2.24
N ALA A 542 42.62 -30.41 -1.65
CA ALA A 542 42.55 -29.87 -0.26
C ALA A 542 41.16 -29.27 -0.09
N ASP A 543 40.40 -29.94 0.77
CA ASP A 543 39.02 -29.61 1.01
C ASP A 543 38.99 -28.12 1.35
N LEU A 544 38.48 -27.27 0.44
CA LEU A 544 38.38 -25.83 0.66
C LEU A 544 37.60 -25.54 1.97
N PHE A 545 36.90 -26.58 2.45
CA PHE A 545 36.06 -26.60 3.64
C PHE A 545 36.60 -27.55 4.74
N ALA A 546 37.76 -28.21 4.52
CA ALA A 546 38.45 -28.86 5.64
C ALA A 546 38.65 -27.80 6.71
N ALA A 547 38.16 -28.09 7.92
CA ALA A 547 38.26 -27.19 9.04
C ALA A 547 39.69 -26.65 9.11
N LEU A 548 39.89 -25.43 8.64
CA LEU A 548 41.10 -24.69 9.04
C LEU A 548 41.08 -24.75 10.54
N PRO A 549 42.18 -25.22 11.21
CA PRO A 549 42.26 -25.11 12.66
C PRO A 549 41.86 -23.68 12.96
N GLU A 550 40.88 -23.51 13.84
CA GLU A 550 40.53 -22.17 14.30
C GLU A 550 41.85 -21.49 14.66
N PRO A 551 42.16 -20.32 14.06
CA PRO A 551 43.28 -19.58 14.58
C PRO A 551 42.92 -19.43 16.05
N GLU A 552 43.72 -20.04 16.94
CA GLU A 552 43.68 -19.70 18.35
C GLU A 552 43.59 -18.19 18.34
N ASP A 553 42.54 -17.65 18.94
CA ASP A 553 42.40 -16.23 19.23
C ASP A 553 43.61 -15.84 20.10
N ALA A 554 44.72 -15.66 19.43
CA ALA A 554 45.81 -14.89 20.00
C ALA A 554 45.20 -13.49 20.11
N PRO A 555 44.99 -12.97 21.32
CA PRO A 555 44.46 -11.65 21.46
C PRO A 555 45.33 -10.74 20.60
N LEU A 556 44.79 -10.13 19.57
CA LEU A 556 45.41 -9.04 18.83
C LEU A 556 45.56 -7.88 19.82
N SER A 557 46.47 -8.05 20.81
CA SER A 557 46.89 -6.98 21.68
C SER A 557 47.83 -6.09 20.86
N HIS A 558 47.24 -5.32 19.94
CA HIS A 558 47.98 -4.22 19.34
C HIS A 558 48.40 -3.31 20.50
N PRO A 559 49.70 -2.95 20.66
CA PRO A 559 50.20 -2.14 21.76
C PRO A 559 49.38 -0.87 22.05
N VAL A 560 48.75 -0.32 21.00
CA VAL A 560 47.80 0.81 21.08
C VAL A 560 46.56 0.48 21.91
N LEU A 561 46.00 -0.73 21.79
CA LEU A 561 44.80 -1.11 22.53
C LEU A 561 45.08 -1.32 24.01
N THR A 562 46.27 -1.85 24.35
CA THR A 562 46.71 -2.00 25.72
C THR A 562 46.92 -0.64 26.38
N GLU A 563 47.65 0.28 25.71
CA GLU A 563 47.87 1.64 26.18
C GLU A 563 46.58 2.45 26.30
N LEU A 564 45.61 2.21 25.37
CA LEU A 564 44.32 2.88 25.42
C LEU A 564 43.44 2.41 26.58
N ALA A 565 43.50 1.12 26.93
CA ALA A 565 42.76 0.55 28.06
C ALA A 565 43.23 1.08 29.43
N ASP A 566 44.47 1.52 29.52
CA ASP A 566 45.07 2.07 30.77
C ASP A 566 44.86 3.59 30.92
N ILE A 567 44.17 4.24 29.96
CA ILE A 567 43.90 5.68 30.00
C ILE A 567 42.56 5.94 30.67
N ASP A 568 42.58 6.68 31.79
CA ASP A 568 41.37 7.27 32.37
C ASP A 568 41.19 8.71 31.82
N PRO A 569 40.21 8.95 30.91
CA PRO A 569 40.03 10.24 30.28
C PRO A 569 39.65 11.36 31.27
N ASP A 570 38.98 11.00 32.37
CA ASP A 570 38.48 11.96 33.35
C ASP A 570 39.59 12.43 34.32
N ALA A 571 40.67 11.69 34.39
CA ALA A 571 41.85 12.02 35.22
C ALA A 571 42.91 12.87 34.46
N LEU A 572 42.76 13.10 33.13
CA LEU A 572 43.75 13.80 32.31
C LEU A 572 43.46 15.29 32.16
N THR A 573 44.48 16.11 32.25
CA THR A 573 44.41 17.49 31.80
C THR A 573 44.42 17.57 30.26
N PRO A 574 43.90 18.64 29.60
CA PRO A 574 43.91 18.77 28.16
C PRO A 574 45.27 18.63 27.49
N ARG A 575 46.33 19.02 28.17
CA ARG A 575 47.72 18.89 27.70
C ARG A 575 48.19 17.43 27.74
N GLU A 576 47.93 16.75 28.83
CA GLU A 576 48.25 15.32 28.97
C GLU A 576 47.47 14.45 28.02
N ALA A 577 46.19 14.75 27.78
CA ALA A 577 45.37 14.07 26.77
C ALA A 577 45.97 14.20 25.36
N LEU A 578 46.46 15.39 25.00
CA LEU A 578 47.11 15.61 23.71
C LEU A 578 48.45 14.84 23.60
N GLU A 579 49.26 14.82 24.67
CA GLU A 579 50.51 14.07 24.69
C GLU A 579 50.27 12.56 24.57
N ARG A 580 49.21 12.02 25.22
CA ARG A 580 48.78 10.62 25.09
C ARG A 580 48.30 10.30 23.70
N LEU A 581 47.54 11.18 23.05
CA LEU A 581 47.12 11.00 21.66
C LEU A 581 48.30 10.93 20.69
N TYR A 582 49.34 11.75 20.87
CA TYR A 582 50.56 11.66 20.08
C TYR A 582 51.35 10.39 20.33
N ALA A 583 51.34 9.86 21.58
CA ALA A 583 51.96 8.59 21.90
C ALA A 583 51.23 7.41 21.22
N LEU A 584 49.91 7.35 21.35
CA LEU A 584 49.06 6.36 20.66
C LEU A 584 49.23 6.41 19.13
N LYS A 585 49.29 7.59 18.54
CA LYS A 585 49.52 7.76 17.11
C LYS A 585 50.89 7.23 16.66
N ARG A 586 51.94 7.42 17.45
CA ARG A 586 53.26 6.85 17.16
C ARG A 586 53.26 5.33 17.24
N LEU A 587 52.59 4.75 18.25
CA LEU A 587 52.43 3.30 18.39
C LEU A 587 51.59 2.67 17.28
N ALA A 588 50.67 3.44 16.70
CA ALA A 588 49.85 2.99 15.56
C ALA A 588 50.58 3.08 14.19
N SER A 589 51.67 3.87 14.11
CA SER A 589 52.42 4.11 12.86
C SER A 589 53.71 3.27 12.73
N GLY A 590 54.09 2.52 13.75
CA GLY A 590 55.23 1.59 13.76
C GLY A 590 54.80 0.18 13.72
#